data_5b82e2a903d773a230c590435e28f565
#
_entry.id   5b82e2a903d773a230c590435e28f565
#
_cell.length_a   1.000
_cell.length_b   1.000
_cell.length_c   1.000
_cell.angle_alpha   90.00
_cell.angle_beta   90.00
_cell.angle_gamma   90.00
#
_symmetry.space_group_name_H-M   'P 1'
#
loop_
_entity.id
_entity.type
_entity.pdbx_description
1 polymer ?
#
loop_
_entity_poly.entity_id
_entity_poly.type
_entity_poly.pdbx_seq_one_letter_code
_entity_poly.pdbx_strand_id
1 'polypeptide(L)' 'MKTELEIEEFRKEIEQRLIDVSKLPDPDAALKYYQGALRTLEWVTTGQDI' A
#
# COMPACT_ATOMS: atom_id res chain seq x y z
N MET A 1 -1.09 -7.74 17.63
CA MET A 1 -0.51 -7.80 16.30
C MET A 1 -1.57 -8.15 15.27
N LYS A 2 -1.54 -7.54 14.08
CA LYS A 2 -2.49 -7.85 13.04
C LYS A 2 -2.21 -9.22 12.43
N THR A 3 -3.26 -9.94 12.08
CA THR A 3 -3.12 -11.22 11.39
C THR A 3 -2.70 -11.01 9.92
N GLU A 4 -2.19 -12.06 9.29
CA GLU A 4 -1.84 -11.98 7.88
C GLU A 4 -3.04 -11.60 7.01
N LEU A 5 -4.22 -12.11 7.36
CA LEU A 5 -5.45 -11.80 6.64
C LEU A 5 -5.79 -10.31 6.74
N GLU A 6 -5.66 -9.74 7.93
CA GLU A 6 -5.94 -8.31 8.12
C GLU A 6 -4.95 -7.45 7.33
N ILE A 7 -3.68 -7.83 7.30
CA ILE A 7 -2.65 -7.11 6.54
C ILE A 7 -2.95 -7.19 5.04
N GLU A 8 -3.36 -8.37 4.55
CA GLU A 8 -3.72 -8.54 3.14
C GLU A 8 -4.94 -7.71 2.76
N GLU A 9 -5.94 -7.64 3.61
CA GLU A 9 -7.12 -6.82 3.36
C GLU A 9 -6.75 -5.35 3.30
N PHE A 10 -5.89 -4.90 4.19
CA PHE A 10 -5.43 -3.52 4.19
C PHE A 10 -4.61 -3.21 2.93
N ARG A 11 -3.78 -4.14 2.50
CA ARG A 11 -3.00 -3.99 1.27
C ARG A 11 -3.91 -3.82 0.07
N LYS A 12 -4.97 -4.62 -0.03
CA LYS A 12 -5.93 -4.50 -1.13
C LYS A 12 -6.63 -3.15 -1.12
N GLU A 13 -6.97 -2.66 0.06
CA GLU A 13 -7.59 -1.35 0.20
C GLU A 13 -6.65 -0.25 -0.29
N ILE A 14 -5.37 -0.33 0.06
CA ILE A 14 -4.38 0.66 -0.38
C ILE A 14 -4.18 0.57 -1.89
N GLU A 15 -4.14 -0.62 -2.46
CA GLU A 15 -4.04 -0.78 -3.91
C GLU A 15 -5.23 -0.13 -4.62
N GLN A 16 -6.42 -0.28 -4.09
CA GLN A 16 -7.60 0.35 -4.67
C GLN A 16 -7.51 1.87 -4.60
N ARG A 17 -7.04 2.41 -3.48
CA ARG A 17 -6.83 3.85 -3.34
C ARG A 17 -5.77 4.36 -4.29
N LEU A 18 -4.73 3.58 -4.53
CA LEU A 18 -3.70 3.93 -5.49
C LEU A 18 -4.28 4.09 -6.90
N ILE A 19 -5.16 3.17 -7.30
CA ILE A 19 -5.84 3.26 -8.58
C ILE A 19 -6.70 4.51 -8.64
N ASP A 20 -7.43 4.79 -7.57
CA ASP A 20 -8.32 5.96 -7.52
C ASP A 20 -7.54 7.27 -7.63
N VAL A 21 -6.43 7.40 -6.90
CA VAL A 21 -5.65 8.64 -6.96
C VAL A 21 -4.91 8.80 -8.28
N SER A 22 -4.63 7.71 -8.99
CA SER A 22 -3.96 7.79 -10.28
C SER A 22 -4.81 8.50 -11.33
N LYS A 23 -6.11 8.63 -11.08
CA LYS A 23 -7.04 9.32 -11.96
C LYS A 23 -7.17 10.80 -11.67
N LEU A 24 -6.53 11.29 -10.61
CA LEU A 24 -6.57 12.71 -10.25
C LEU A 24 -5.70 13.54 -11.18
N PRO A 25 -6.01 14.85 -11.32
CA PRO A 25 -5.21 15.72 -12.19
C PRO A 25 -3.75 15.86 -11.80
N ASP A 26 -3.43 15.78 -10.49
CA ASP A 26 -2.07 15.89 -9.99
C ASP A 26 -1.85 14.84 -8.90
N PRO A 27 -1.62 13.58 -9.29
CA PRO A 27 -1.59 12.47 -8.33
C PRO A 27 -0.22 12.21 -7.70
N ASP A 28 0.83 12.92 -8.07
CA ASP A 28 2.21 12.55 -7.74
C ASP A 28 2.46 12.32 -6.26
N ALA A 29 2.07 13.27 -5.41
CA ALA A 29 2.32 13.15 -3.97
C ALA A 29 1.54 11.98 -3.36
N ALA A 30 0.27 11.83 -3.75
CA ALA A 30 -0.56 10.75 -3.26
C ALA A 30 -0.06 9.38 -3.74
N LEU A 31 0.37 9.29 -5.00
CA LEU A 31 0.93 8.05 -5.53
C LEU A 31 2.17 7.63 -4.76
N LYS A 32 3.07 8.56 -4.49
CA LYS A 32 4.28 8.26 -3.73
C LYS A 32 3.95 7.80 -2.32
N TYR A 33 2.96 8.42 -1.69
CA TYR A 33 2.53 8.03 -0.36
C TYR A 33 2.02 6.59 -0.33
N TYR A 34 1.12 6.25 -1.24
CA TYR A 34 0.53 4.92 -1.28
C TYR A 34 1.51 3.85 -1.74
N GLN A 35 2.42 4.19 -2.64
CA GLN A 35 3.48 3.27 -3.04
C GLN A 35 4.40 2.94 -1.88
N GLY A 36 4.73 3.94 -1.06
CA GLY A 36 5.51 3.71 0.15
C GLY A 36 4.79 2.81 1.14
N ALA A 37 3.48 3.00 1.30
CA ALA A 37 2.68 2.17 2.19
C ALA A 37 2.65 0.71 1.70
N LEU A 38 2.48 0.48 0.41
CA LEU A 38 2.51 -0.86 -0.16
C LEU A 38 3.86 -1.53 0.04
N ARG A 39 4.93 -0.80 -0.17
CA ARG A 39 6.28 -1.33 0.02
C ARG A 39 6.50 -1.75 1.46
N THR A 40 6.06 -0.96 2.40
CA THR A 40 6.16 -1.28 3.82
C THR A 40 5.37 -2.54 4.15
N LEU A 41 4.16 -2.67 3.61
CA LEU A 41 3.34 -3.85 3.83
C LEU A 41 3.97 -5.11 3.23
N GLU A 42 4.58 -5.00 2.07
CA GLU A 42 5.30 -6.11 1.47
C GLU A 42 6.44 -6.57 2.36
N TRP A 43 7.20 -5.63 2.90
CA TRP A 43 8.29 -5.95 3.81
C TRP A 43 7.77 -6.69 5.05
N VAL A 44 6.68 -6.22 5.64
CA VAL A 44 6.09 -6.84 6.82
C VAL A 44 5.60 -8.26 6.53
N THR A 45 4.96 -8.47 5.37
CA THR A 45 4.37 -9.76 5.04
C THR A 45 5.38 -10.79 4.56
N THR A 46 6.44 -10.35 3.89
CA THR A 46 7.47 -11.27 3.38
C THR A 46 8.55 -11.55 4.41
N GLY A 47 8.65 -10.72 5.45
CA GLY A 47 9.68 -10.88 6.47
C GLY A 47 11.09 -10.59 5.97
N GLN A 48 11.23 -9.86 4.89
CA GLN A 48 12.54 -9.53 4.35
C GLN A 48 13.24 -8.50 5.23
N ASP A 49 14.51 -8.71 5.47
CA ASP A 49 15.36 -7.71 6.10
C ASP A 49 15.85 -6.74 5.04
N ILE A 50 15.81 -5.48 5.40
CA ILE A 50 16.31 -4.43 4.51
C ILE A 50 17.74 -4.08 4.90
#